data_e29274fd88c5f21d6fdf45b174432921
#
_entry.id   e29274fd88c5f21d6fdf45b174432921
#
_cell.length_a   1.000
_cell.length_b   1.000
_cell.length_c   1.000
_cell.angle_alpha   90.00
_cell.angle_beta   90.00
_cell.angle_gamma   90.00
#
_symmetry.space_group_name_H-M   'P 1'
#
loop_
_entity.id
_entity.type
_entity.pdbx_description
1 polymer ?
#
loop_
_entity_poly.entity_id
_entity_poly.type
_entity_poly.pdbx_seq_one_letter_code
_entity_poly.pdbx_strand_id
1 'polypeptide(L)'
;TFLNKDIHNQLNQTEIKILKACNDFFRECYLKNKKASDYLKKRVSDEVINTFQVGFCPEHHILENFLKKNNFFEKDYQKLDLFIKNKKGEIFGRFSNRITFPIFDYDEKVVGFGGRTINNSKIKYINSQESQFFKKSNILFGLKQNLDFIRAKKEIFLVEGYLDVIKLYEFQIKNSV
;
A
#
# COMPACT_ATOMS: atom_id res chain seq x y z
N THR A 1 6.33 -10.93 27.76
CA THR A 1 6.78 -9.52 27.84
C THR A 1 7.94 -9.30 26.88
N PHE A 2 7.66 -9.26 25.57
CA PHE A 2 8.65 -8.87 24.55
C PHE A 2 8.03 -7.77 23.68
N LEU A 3 7.80 -6.62 24.29
CA LEU A 3 7.63 -5.38 23.54
C LEU A 3 8.81 -4.51 23.95
N ASN A 4 9.96 -4.77 23.34
CA ASN A 4 10.98 -3.75 23.26
C ASN A 4 10.34 -2.57 22.53
N LYS A 5 10.09 -1.51 23.28
CA LYS A 5 9.92 -0.17 22.73
C LYS A 5 11.29 0.26 22.20
N ASP A 6 11.73 -0.37 21.11
CA ASP A 6 12.74 0.25 20.29
C ASP A 6 12.15 1.59 19.88
N ILE A 7 12.91 2.65 20.17
CA ILE A 7 12.62 4.02 19.72
C ILE A 7 12.64 3.98 18.19
N HIS A 8 11.54 3.48 17.62
CA HIS A 8 11.34 3.54 16.19
C HIS A 8 11.17 5.02 15.87
N ASN A 9 12.02 5.54 15.03
CA ASN A 9 11.76 6.80 14.34
C ASN A 9 10.40 6.69 13.66
N GLN A 10 9.36 7.12 14.36
CA GLN A 10 8.00 7.11 13.86
C GLN A 10 7.90 8.13 12.73
N LEU A 11 7.04 7.84 11.76
CA LEU A 11 6.62 8.85 10.80
C LEU A 11 6.18 10.11 11.55
N ASN A 12 6.65 11.26 11.13
CA ASN A 12 6.13 12.51 11.67
C ASN A 12 4.69 12.75 11.16
N GLN A 13 3.97 13.67 11.80
CA GLN A 13 2.57 13.94 11.48
C GLN A 13 2.34 14.34 10.01
N THR A 14 3.30 15.02 9.39
CA THR A 14 3.24 15.41 7.98
C THR A 14 3.39 14.20 7.06
N GLU A 15 4.35 13.32 7.34
CA GLU A 15 4.58 12.08 6.60
C GLU A 15 3.37 11.14 6.65
N ILE A 16 2.75 10.99 7.83
CA ILE A 16 1.49 10.22 8.01
C ILE A 16 0.36 10.83 7.15
N LYS A 17 0.21 12.16 7.19
CA LYS A 17 -0.80 12.86 6.37
C LYS A 17 -0.56 12.65 4.88
N ILE A 18 0.69 12.70 4.43
CA ILE A 18 1.04 12.49 3.02
C ILE A 18 0.70 11.06 2.57
N LEU A 19 1.14 10.03 3.31
CA LEU A 19 0.85 8.64 2.95
C LEU A 19 -0.65 8.36 2.95
N LYS A 20 -1.39 8.90 3.94
CA LYS A 20 -2.84 8.81 3.96
C LYS A 20 -3.47 9.49 2.75
N ALA A 21 -3.06 10.72 2.44
CA ALA A 21 -3.58 11.48 1.29
C ALA A 21 -3.27 10.75 -0.03
N CYS A 22 -2.07 10.18 -0.18
CA CYS A 22 -1.72 9.35 -1.33
C CYS A 22 -2.63 8.11 -1.44
N ASN A 23 -2.91 7.44 -0.33
CA ASN A 23 -3.81 6.28 -0.33
C ASN A 23 -5.21 6.67 -0.79
N ASP A 24 -5.78 7.73 -0.23
CA ASP A 24 -7.10 8.22 -0.60
C ASP A 24 -7.12 8.62 -2.10
N PHE A 25 -6.10 9.32 -2.57
CA PHE A 25 -5.94 9.69 -3.98
C PHE A 25 -5.81 8.47 -4.91
N PHE A 26 -5.05 7.45 -4.53
CA PHE A 26 -4.92 6.22 -5.32
C PHE A 26 -6.25 5.46 -5.42
N ARG A 27 -7.07 5.49 -4.37
CA ARG A 27 -8.43 4.92 -4.41
C ARG A 27 -9.33 5.67 -5.40
N GLU A 28 -9.28 7.01 -5.40
CA GLU A 28 -10.00 7.80 -6.41
C GLU A 28 -9.53 7.51 -7.83
N CYS A 29 -8.22 7.40 -8.04
CA CYS A 29 -7.65 7.04 -9.34
C CYS A 29 -8.07 5.64 -9.78
N TYR A 30 -8.19 4.68 -8.85
CA TYR A 30 -8.69 3.34 -9.16
C TYR A 30 -10.13 3.37 -9.68
N LEU A 31 -11.01 4.12 -9.06
CA LEU A 31 -12.42 4.24 -9.48
C LEU A 31 -12.55 4.81 -10.91
N LYS A 32 -11.60 5.63 -11.33
CA LYS A 32 -11.54 6.25 -12.67
C LYS A 32 -10.77 5.39 -13.70
N ASN A 33 -10.06 4.34 -13.26
CA ASN A 33 -9.23 3.51 -14.13
C ASN A 33 -9.92 2.21 -14.49
N LYS A 34 -10.60 2.20 -15.65
CA LYS A 34 -11.34 1.02 -16.13
C LYS A 34 -10.46 -0.24 -16.20
N LYS A 35 -9.22 -0.14 -16.69
CA LYS A 35 -8.31 -1.29 -16.84
C LYS A 35 -7.96 -1.92 -15.49
N ALA A 36 -7.69 -1.10 -14.47
CA ALA A 36 -7.42 -1.59 -13.12
C ALA A 36 -8.67 -2.20 -12.47
N SER A 37 -9.82 -1.54 -12.66
CA SER A 37 -11.11 -2.03 -12.18
C SER A 37 -11.47 -3.37 -12.81
N ASP A 38 -11.43 -3.49 -14.15
CA ASP A 38 -11.71 -4.74 -14.87
C ASP A 38 -10.76 -5.87 -14.45
N TYR A 39 -9.50 -5.52 -14.15
CA TYR A 39 -8.52 -6.50 -13.68
C TYR A 39 -8.89 -7.08 -12.31
N LEU A 40 -9.30 -6.24 -11.35
CA LEU A 40 -9.60 -6.68 -9.99
C LEU A 40 -11.00 -7.30 -9.87
N LYS A 41 -12.02 -6.73 -10.51
CA LYS A 41 -13.41 -7.22 -10.45
C LYS A 41 -13.59 -8.64 -11.00
N LYS A 42 -12.69 -9.10 -11.85
CA LYS A 42 -12.62 -10.51 -12.28
C LYS A 42 -12.14 -11.46 -11.17
N ARG A 43 -11.70 -10.95 -10.03
CA ARG A 43 -11.01 -11.71 -8.97
C ARG A 43 -11.67 -11.58 -7.62
N VAL A 44 -12.15 -10.40 -7.28
CA VAL A 44 -12.70 -10.06 -5.97
C VAL A 44 -13.80 -9.00 -6.11
N SER A 45 -14.70 -8.94 -5.13
CA SER A 45 -15.81 -7.99 -5.08
C SER A 45 -15.35 -6.56 -4.78
N ASP A 46 -16.20 -5.58 -5.11
CA ASP A 46 -15.95 -4.17 -4.78
C ASP A 46 -15.91 -3.95 -3.26
N GLU A 47 -16.68 -4.72 -2.48
CA GLU A 47 -16.66 -4.68 -1.02
C GLU A 47 -15.26 -5.00 -0.48
N VAL A 48 -14.66 -6.09 -0.95
CA VAL A 48 -13.32 -6.50 -0.50
C VAL A 48 -12.24 -5.55 -1.00
N ILE A 49 -12.35 -5.03 -2.22
CA ILE A 49 -11.45 -3.98 -2.73
C ILE A 49 -11.47 -2.75 -1.81
N ASN A 50 -12.66 -2.33 -1.37
CA ASN A 50 -12.82 -1.21 -0.45
C ASN A 50 -12.28 -1.53 0.95
N THR A 51 -12.54 -2.71 1.49
CA THR A 51 -12.03 -3.17 2.79
C THR A 51 -10.51 -3.09 2.86
N PHE A 52 -9.83 -3.53 1.80
CA PHE A 52 -8.37 -3.47 1.71
C PHE A 52 -7.84 -2.12 1.19
N GLN A 53 -8.72 -1.18 0.91
CA GLN A 53 -8.39 0.16 0.40
C GLN A 53 -7.48 0.12 -0.84
N VAL A 54 -7.71 -0.86 -1.72
CA VAL A 54 -6.91 -1.03 -2.93
C VAL A 54 -7.08 0.18 -3.84
N GLY A 55 -5.99 0.68 -4.40
CA GLY A 55 -5.96 1.86 -5.24
C GLY A 55 -5.24 1.63 -6.57
N PHE A 56 -5.02 2.71 -7.30
CA PHE A 56 -4.22 2.75 -8.51
C PHE A 56 -3.37 4.02 -8.53
N CYS A 57 -2.05 3.86 -8.57
CA CYS A 57 -1.13 4.99 -8.69
C CYS A 57 -1.05 5.41 -10.17
N PRO A 58 -1.40 6.65 -10.52
CA PRO A 58 -1.29 7.17 -11.88
C PRO A 58 0.18 7.45 -12.24
N GLU A 59 0.42 8.07 -13.39
CA GLU A 59 1.75 8.51 -13.80
C GLU A 59 2.36 9.52 -12.81
N HIS A 60 3.70 9.55 -12.74
CA HIS A 60 4.42 10.31 -11.72
C HIS A 60 4.06 11.79 -11.68
N HIS A 61 3.89 12.45 -12.85
CA HIS A 61 3.54 13.88 -12.91
C HIS A 61 2.15 14.17 -12.33
N ILE A 62 1.21 13.23 -12.42
CA ILE A 62 -0.14 13.37 -11.85
C ILE A 62 -0.07 13.29 -10.30
N LEU A 63 0.72 12.34 -9.78
CA LEU A 63 0.97 12.22 -8.34
C LEU A 63 1.70 13.45 -7.80
N GLU A 64 2.73 13.92 -8.51
CA GLU A 64 3.49 15.12 -8.13
C GLU A 64 2.60 16.37 -8.07
N ASN A 65 1.75 16.57 -9.11
CA ASN A 65 0.79 17.66 -9.14
C ASN A 65 -0.23 17.57 -8.01
N PHE A 66 -0.69 16.37 -7.67
CA PHE A 66 -1.57 16.15 -6.52
C PHE A 66 -0.90 16.58 -5.21
N LEU A 67 0.35 16.19 -4.98
CA LEU A 67 1.10 16.56 -3.77
C LEU A 67 1.30 18.07 -3.68
N LYS A 68 1.72 18.72 -4.77
CA LYS A 68 1.89 20.18 -4.84
C LYS A 68 0.58 20.93 -4.56
N LYS A 69 -0.54 20.50 -5.14
CA LYS A 69 -1.86 21.13 -4.92
C LYS A 69 -2.33 21.02 -3.47
N ASN A 70 -1.89 19.98 -2.75
CA ASN A 70 -2.20 19.78 -1.32
C ASN A 70 -1.13 20.41 -0.39
N ASN A 71 -0.26 21.27 -0.93
CA ASN A 71 0.80 21.96 -0.18
C ASN A 71 1.80 20.99 0.50
N PHE A 72 2.03 19.82 -0.07
CA PHE A 72 3.10 18.92 0.33
C PHE A 72 4.35 19.22 -0.50
N PHE A 73 5.48 19.47 0.19
CA PHE A 73 6.73 19.84 -0.45
C PHE A 73 7.66 18.62 -0.59
N GLU A 74 8.59 18.67 -1.54
CA GLU A 74 9.52 17.56 -1.83
C GLU A 74 10.26 17.09 -0.57
N LYS A 75 10.73 18.01 0.29
CA LYS A 75 11.39 17.70 1.55
C LYS A 75 10.58 16.83 2.49
N ASP A 76 9.23 16.90 2.40
CA ASP A 76 8.30 16.20 3.28
C ASP A 76 8.04 14.76 2.79
N TYR A 77 8.10 14.52 1.47
CA TYR A 77 7.78 13.21 0.89
C TYR A 77 8.98 12.49 0.25
N GLN A 78 10.15 13.11 0.14
CA GLN A 78 11.34 12.49 -0.47
C GLN A 78 11.77 11.18 0.23
N LYS A 79 11.49 11.04 1.54
CA LYS A 79 11.81 9.86 2.33
C LYS A 79 10.74 8.76 2.28
N LEU A 80 9.58 9.04 1.68
CA LEU A 80 8.42 8.14 1.69
C LEU A 80 8.42 7.12 0.55
N ASP A 81 9.51 7.07 -0.21
CA ASP A 81 9.69 6.14 -1.33
C ASP A 81 8.56 6.17 -2.38
N LEU A 82 7.91 7.35 -2.52
CA LEU A 82 6.89 7.58 -3.55
C LEU A 82 7.52 7.83 -4.93
N PHE A 83 8.76 8.31 -4.94
CA PHE A 83 9.53 8.61 -6.14
C PHE A 83 10.92 7.96 -6.07
N ILE A 84 11.43 7.59 -7.23
CA ILE A 84 12.76 7.01 -7.40
C ILE A 84 13.53 7.80 -8.45
N LYS A 85 14.86 7.84 -8.33
CA LYS A 85 15.77 8.41 -9.35
C LYS A 85 16.47 7.28 -10.08
N ASN A 86 16.52 7.37 -11.40
CA ASN A 86 17.35 6.47 -12.19
C ASN A 86 18.82 6.91 -12.16
N LYS A 87 19.69 6.15 -12.83
CA LYS A 87 21.13 6.46 -12.93
C LYS A 87 21.44 7.79 -13.63
N LYS A 88 20.49 8.35 -14.41
CA LYS A 88 20.62 9.64 -15.09
C LYS A 88 20.06 10.80 -14.26
N GLY A 89 19.54 10.53 -13.05
CA GLY A 89 18.93 11.54 -12.18
C GLY A 89 17.48 11.85 -12.50
N GLU A 90 16.86 11.17 -13.48
CA GLU A 90 15.45 11.38 -13.83
C GLU A 90 14.54 10.78 -12.74
N ILE A 91 13.49 11.51 -12.40
CA ILE A 91 12.55 11.14 -11.32
C ILE A 91 11.37 10.38 -11.92
N PHE A 92 11.02 9.26 -11.28
CA PHE A 92 9.85 8.45 -11.63
C PHE A 92 9.03 8.18 -10.37
N GLY A 93 7.71 8.12 -10.51
CA GLY A 93 6.87 7.59 -9.44
C GLY A 93 7.12 6.09 -9.29
N ARG A 94 7.49 5.66 -8.08
CA ARG A 94 7.79 4.25 -7.80
C ARG A 94 6.65 3.32 -8.21
N PHE A 95 5.42 3.71 -7.91
CA PHE A 95 4.23 2.90 -8.15
C PHE A 95 3.46 3.29 -9.42
N SER A 96 4.04 4.12 -10.29
CA SER A 96 3.35 4.61 -11.50
C SER A 96 2.74 3.48 -12.33
N ASN A 97 1.47 3.69 -12.72
CA ASN A 97 0.67 2.76 -13.53
C ASN A 97 0.50 1.36 -12.90
N ARG A 98 0.40 1.31 -11.56
CA ARG A 98 0.21 0.07 -10.81
C ARG A 98 -1.02 0.12 -9.91
N ILE A 99 -1.67 -1.02 -9.75
CA ILE A 99 -2.59 -1.25 -8.63
C ILE A 99 -1.77 -1.15 -7.35
N THR A 100 -2.28 -0.41 -6.37
CA THR A 100 -1.60 -0.20 -5.08
C THR A 100 -2.34 -0.90 -3.95
N PHE A 101 -1.57 -1.49 -3.04
CA PHE A 101 -2.02 -2.15 -1.83
C PHE A 101 -1.40 -1.39 -0.65
N PRO A 102 -2.19 -0.62 0.12
CA PRO A 102 -1.65 0.09 1.27
C PRO A 102 -1.21 -0.89 2.35
N ILE A 103 -0.08 -0.62 2.95
CA ILE A 103 0.48 -1.39 4.06
C ILE A 103 0.28 -0.58 5.32
N PHE A 104 -0.39 -1.18 6.31
CA PHE A 104 -0.72 -0.54 7.58
C PHE A 104 0.20 -1.05 8.70
N ASP A 105 0.55 -0.15 9.61
CA ASP A 105 1.15 -0.52 10.89
C ASP A 105 0.10 -0.96 11.92
N TYR A 106 0.53 -1.24 13.15
CA TYR A 106 -0.35 -1.64 14.25
C TYR A 106 -1.29 -0.51 14.73
N ASP A 107 -0.95 0.74 14.45
CA ASP A 107 -1.77 1.92 14.73
C ASP A 107 -2.71 2.26 13.56
N GLU A 108 -2.84 1.36 12.59
CA GLU A 108 -3.65 1.52 11.38
C GLU A 108 -3.24 2.67 10.45
N LYS A 109 -2.01 3.17 10.59
CA LYS A 109 -1.45 4.18 9.71
C LYS A 109 -0.86 3.54 8.47
N VAL A 110 -1.02 4.19 7.31
CA VAL A 110 -0.33 3.75 6.09
C VAL A 110 1.15 4.06 6.24
N VAL A 111 1.99 3.04 6.11
CA VAL A 111 3.47 3.15 6.23
C VAL A 111 4.19 2.84 4.93
N GLY A 112 3.48 2.38 3.91
CA GLY A 112 4.02 2.08 2.59
C GLY A 112 2.98 1.46 1.69
N PHE A 113 3.43 1.03 0.53
CA PHE A 113 2.58 0.42 -0.48
C PHE A 113 3.25 -0.79 -1.12
N GLY A 114 2.43 -1.79 -1.47
CA GLY A 114 2.73 -2.73 -2.53
C GLY A 114 2.18 -2.24 -3.86
N GLY A 115 2.80 -2.60 -4.97
CA GLY A 115 2.33 -2.20 -6.29
C GLY A 115 2.37 -3.35 -7.28
N ARG A 116 1.24 -3.62 -7.97
CA ARG A 116 1.14 -4.63 -9.02
C ARG A 116 0.92 -3.99 -10.39
N THR A 117 1.77 -4.30 -11.36
CA THR A 117 1.52 -3.89 -12.74
C THR A 117 0.34 -4.64 -13.36
N ILE A 118 -0.45 -3.93 -14.15
CA ILE A 118 -1.48 -4.49 -15.03
C ILE A 118 -1.05 -4.53 -16.50
N ASN A 119 0.20 -4.14 -16.77
CA ASN A 119 0.83 -4.18 -18.08
C ASN A 119 1.80 -5.36 -18.17
N ASN A 120 2.28 -5.67 -19.37
CA ASN A 120 3.33 -6.66 -19.61
C ASN A 120 4.69 -6.12 -19.15
N SER A 121 4.95 -6.19 -17.84
CA SER A 121 6.24 -5.85 -17.24
C SER A 121 6.90 -7.10 -16.67
N LYS A 122 8.21 -7.21 -16.80
CA LYS A 122 8.99 -8.29 -16.19
C LYS A 122 8.86 -8.29 -14.66
N ILE A 123 8.77 -7.11 -14.06
CA ILE A 123 8.59 -6.94 -12.61
C ILE A 123 7.10 -6.76 -12.32
N LYS A 124 6.44 -7.86 -11.94
CA LYS A 124 5.00 -7.85 -11.65
C LYS A 124 4.67 -7.10 -10.37
N TYR A 125 5.44 -7.31 -9.31
CA TYR A 125 5.25 -6.70 -8.00
C TYR A 125 6.45 -5.87 -7.59
N ILE A 126 6.18 -4.77 -6.93
CA ILE A 126 7.16 -3.94 -6.24
C ILE A 126 6.59 -3.54 -4.88
N ASN A 127 7.46 -3.27 -3.93
CA ASN A 127 7.07 -2.79 -2.59
C ASN A 127 7.81 -1.50 -2.28
N SER A 128 7.30 -0.73 -1.32
CA SER A 128 8.09 0.29 -0.65
C SER A 128 9.40 -0.30 -0.15
N GLN A 129 10.47 0.48 -0.23
CA GLN A 129 11.75 0.09 0.35
C GLN A 129 11.67 0.10 1.87
N GLU A 130 12.49 -0.72 2.50
CA GLU A 130 12.62 -0.67 3.95
C GLU A 130 13.17 0.69 4.37
N SER A 131 12.61 1.20 5.44
CA SER A 131 12.98 2.47 6.05
C SER A 131 12.98 2.33 7.57
N GLN A 132 13.33 3.38 8.26
CA GLN A 132 13.26 3.40 9.72
C GLN A 132 11.83 3.21 10.27
N PHE A 133 10.78 3.46 9.47
CA PHE A 133 9.37 3.33 9.84
C PHE A 133 8.64 2.19 9.12
N PHE A 134 9.25 1.58 8.13
CA PHE A 134 8.71 0.43 7.42
C PHE A 134 9.73 -0.69 7.31
N LYS A 135 9.60 -1.71 8.14
CA LYS A 135 10.38 -2.95 8.07
C LYS A 135 9.46 -4.09 7.66
N LYS A 136 9.74 -4.73 6.54
CA LYS A 136 8.92 -5.84 6.01
C LYS A 136 8.78 -7.00 6.99
N SER A 137 9.82 -7.27 7.77
CA SER A 137 9.82 -8.31 8.79
C SER A 137 8.84 -8.07 9.93
N ASN A 138 8.41 -6.83 10.13
CA ASN A 138 7.58 -6.44 11.26
C ASN A 138 6.11 -6.21 10.89
N ILE A 139 5.76 -6.30 9.60
CA ILE A 139 4.43 -5.96 9.12
C ILE A 139 3.90 -7.09 8.24
N LEU A 140 2.70 -7.55 8.56
CA LEU A 140 1.95 -8.53 7.78
C LEU A 140 0.80 -7.83 7.06
N PHE A 141 0.75 -7.98 5.74
CA PHE A 141 -0.35 -7.44 4.94
C PHE A 141 -1.66 -8.16 5.29
N GLY A 142 -2.73 -7.39 5.44
CA GLY A 142 -4.04 -7.92 5.83
C GLY A 142 -4.25 -8.06 7.33
N LEU A 143 -3.21 -7.90 8.15
CA LEU A 143 -3.35 -8.03 9.60
C LEU A 143 -4.40 -7.08 10.18
N LYS A 144 -4.41 -5.81 9.73
CA LYS A 144 -5.43 -4.83 10.13
C LYS A 144 -6.85 -5.32 9.88
N GLN A 145 -7.12 -5.86 8.69
CA GLN A 145 -8.46 -6.29 8.28
C GLN A 145 -8.88 -7.60 8.94
N ASN A 146 -7.92 -8.42 9.30
CA ASN A 146 -8.14 -9.81 9.72
C ASN A 146 -7.91 -10.06 11.21
N LEU A 147 -7.45 -9.06 11.96
CA LEU A 147 -6.99 -9.22 13.34
C LEU A 147 -8.03 -9.85 14.27
N ASP A 148 -9.28 -9.41 14.20
CA ASP A 148 -10.34 -9.94 15.06
C ASP A 148 -10.69 -11.39 14.71
N PHE A 149 -10.66 -11.76 13.44
CA PHE A 149 -10.87 -13.13 13.00
C PHE A 149 -9.72 -14.05 13.42
N ILE A 150 -8.48 -13.56 13.35
CA ILE A 150 -7.28 -14.28 13.81
C ILE A 150 -7.38 -14.51 15.33
N ARG A 151 -7.75 -13.49 16.10
CA ARG A 151 -7.93 -13.61 17.56
C ARG A 151 -9.02 -14.58 17.94
N ALA A 152 -10.14 -14.54 17.24
CA ALA A 152 -11.28 -15.40 17.49
C ALA A 152 -10.95 -16.87 17.19
N LYS A 153 -10.27 -17.14 16.08
CA LYS A 153 -9.89 -18.49 15.66
C LYS A 153 -8.64 -19.03 16.34
N LYS A 154 -7.78 -18.15 16.86
CA LYS A 154 -6.43 -18.47 17.38
C LYS A 154 -5.56 -19.23 16.35
N GLU A 155 -5.78 -18.97 15.09
CA GLU A 155 -5.13 -19.58 13.93
C GLU A 155 -4.88 -18.52 12.86
N ILE A 156 -3.77 -18.65 12.15
CA ILE A 156 -3.39 -17.74 11.07
C ILE A 156 -2.89 -18.52 9.86
N PHE A 157 -3.33 -18.13 8.68
CA PHE A 157 -2.78 -18.59 7.40
C PHE A 157 -1.80 -17.56 6.87
N LEU A 158 -0.56 -17.98 6.69
CA LEU A 158 0.47 -17.17 6.08
C LEU A 158 0.55 -17.47 4.58
N VAL A 159 0.41 -16.43 3.74
CA VAL A 159 0.48 -16.56 2.28
C VAL A 159 1.49 -15.58 1.69
N GLU A 160 1.92 -15.81 0.43
CA GLU A 160 3.04 -15.05 -0.15
C GLU A 160 2.64 -13.71 -0.78
N GLY A 161 1.37 -13.54 -1.16
CA GLY A 161 0.99 -12.41 -2.00
C GLY A 161 -0.23 -11.63 -1.54
N TYR A 162 -0.23 -10.32 -1.81
CA TYR A 162 -1.34 -9.42 -1.49
C TYR A 162 -2.70 -9.91 -1.99
N LEU A 163 -2.74 -10.37 -3.25
CA LEU A 163 -3.99 -10.87 -3.85
C LEU A 163 -4.43 -12.20 -3.25
N ASP A 164 -3.52 -12.97 -2.69
CA ASP A 164 -3.88 -14.24 -2.05
C ASP A 164 -4.60 -13.97 -0.73
N VAL A 165 -4.10 -13.04 0.09
CA VAL A 165 -4.81 -12.55 1.29
C VAL A 165 -6.19 -12.02 0.93
N ILE A 166 -6.28 -11.15 -0.07
CA ILE A 166 -7.53 -10.51 -0.50
C ILE A 166 -8.53 -11.55 -1.01
N LYS A 167 -8.07 -12.56 -1.76
CA LYS A 167 -8.92 -13.66 -2.24
C LYS A 167 -9.40 -14.56 -1.11
N LEU A 168 -8.53 -14.90 -0.15
CA LEU A 168 -8.94 -15.68 1.01
C LEU A 168 -10.03 -14.94 1.80
N TYR A 169 -9.88 -13.63 1.96
CA TYR A 169 -10.90 -12.79 2.59
C TYR A 169 -12.24 -12.84 1.83
N GLU A 170 -12.22 -12.76 0.50
CA GLU A 170 -13.42 -12.92 -0.36
C GLU A 170 -14.13 -14.26 -0.08
N PHE A 171 -13.38 -15.34 0.07
CA PHE A 171 -13.90 -16.67 0.39
C PHE A 171 -14.17 -16.89 1.89
N GLN A 172 -14.29 -15.82 2.68
CA GLN A 172 -14.56 -15.84 4.12
C GLN A 172 -13.46 -16.49 4.98
N ILE A 173 -12.27 -16.71 4.42
CA ILE A 173 -11.07 -17.15 5.16
C ILE A 173 -10.34 -15.89 5.66
N LYS A 174 -10.93 -15.27 6.70
CA LYS A 174 -10.52 -13.96 7.22
C LYS A 174 -9.44 -14.03 8.30
N ASN A 175 -8.75 -15.13 8.42
CA ASN A 175 -7.60 -15.31 9.32
C ASN A 175 -6.29 -15.53 8.54
N SER A 176 -6.13 -14.82 7.40
CA SER A 176 -4.95 -14.89 6.53
C SER A 176 -4.16 -13.56 6.53
N VAL A 177 -2.85 -13.65 6.35
CA VAL A 177 -1.94 -12.50 6.20
C VAL A 177 -0.87 -12.79 5.15
#